data_43c694467ff93349a4ebdc67ddee655d
#
_entry.id   43c694467ff93349a4ebdc67ddee655d
#
_cell.length_a   1.000
_cell.length_b   1.000
_cell.length_c   1.000
_cell.angle_alpha   90.00
_cell.angle_beta   90.00
_cell.angle_gamma   90.00
#
_symmetry.space_group_name_H-M   'P 1'
#
loop_
_entity.id
_entity.type
_entity.pdbx_description
1 polymer ?
#
loop_
_entity_poly.entity_id
_entity_poly.type
_entity_poly.pdbx_seq_one_letter_code
_entity_poly.pdbx_strand_id
1 'polypeptide(L)'
;MPGIGVQSATIDLMERLTEFDPNRRLAADARKIWAIIEGDSAPAHAFYSYYISLSDLETALSESSLNALRIETERYMRLKFTAFDERAWAESVRQCVLHARKHNVPLRSILVALCAAHETIADTLRANIRSEERDSDGECDRLLQSLSRMGLLEAEMMGGFIAEENAQAEIANRKHYSDIFEKRIAGEVDDATRFG
;
A
#
# COMPACT_ATOMS: atom_id res chain seq x y z
N MET A 1 -24.55 26.84 -12.42
CA MET A 1 -23.67 25.69 -12.74
C MET A 1 -23.68 24.77 -11.53
N PRO A 2 -24.22 23.55 -11.60
CA PRO A 2 -24.15 22.62 -10.48
C PRO A 2 -22.70 22.18 -10.36
N GLY A 3 -22.11 22.34 -9.14
CA GLY A 3 -20.77 21.88 -8.81
C GLY A 3 -20.69 20.37 -8.99
N ILE A 4 -19.80 19.92 -9.86
CA ILE A 4 -19.39 18.52 -9.93
C ILE A 4 -18.64 18.24 -8.63
N GLY A 5 -19.38 17.75 -7.62
CA GLY A 5 -18.76 17.17 -6.45
C GLY A 5 -17.96 15.97 -6.92
N VAL A 6 -16.64 16.11 -6.97
CA VAL A 6 -15.73 14.96 -7.10
C VAL A 6 -15.89 14.17 -5.81
N GLN A 7 -16.77 13.17 -5.81
CA GLN A 7 -16.76 12.15 -4.79
C GLN A 7 -15.37 11.50 -4.88
N SER A 8 -14.56 11.70 -3.85
CA SER A 8 -13.34 10.93 -3.64
C SER A 8 -13.77 9.46 -3.69
N ALA A 9 -13.38 8.77 -4.75
CA ALA A 9 -13.65 7.35 -4.90
C ALA A 9 -12.74 6.63 -3.90
N THR A 10 -13.19 6.54 -2.66
CA THR A 10 -12.54 5.70 -1.66
C THR A 10 -12.47 4.30 -2.23
N ILE A 11 -11.28 3.72 -2.32
CA ILE A 11 -11.11 2.34 -2.78
C ILE A 11 -11.99 1.44 -1.92
N ASP A 12 -12.99 0.82 -2.55
CA ASP A 12 -13.84 -0.15 -1.88
C ASP A 12 -13.14 -1.52 -1.89
N LEU A 13 -12.58 -1.88 -0.74
CA LEU A 13 -11.92 -3.17 -0.55
C LEU A 13 -12.84 -4.34 -0.90
N MET A 14 -14.13 -4.26 -0.56
CA MET A 14 -15.07 -5.36 -0.80
C MET A 14 -15.38 -5.55 -2.28
N GLU A 15 -15.45 -4.46 -3.05
CA GLU A 15 -15.57 -4.51 -4.51
C GLU A 15 -14.36 -5.21 -5.11
N ARG A 16 -13.15 -4.80 -4.73
CA ARG A 16 -11.88 -5.38 -5.21
C ARG A 16 -11.76 -6.85 -4.83
N LEU A 17 -12.07 -7.20 -3.59
CA LEU A 17 -12.06 -8.60 -3.16
C LEU A 17 -13.02 -9.46 -4.00
N THR A 18 -14.18 -8.95 -4.40
CA THR A 18 -15.11 -9.70 -5.25
C THR A 18 -14.50 -10.04 -6.62
N GLU A 19 -13.72 -9.14 -7.19
CA GLU A 19 -13.05 -9.35 -8.48
C GLU A 19 -11.82 -10.28 -8.36
N PHE A 20 -10.98 -10.07 -7.35
CA PHE A 20 -9.74 -10.83 -7.16
C PHE A 20 -9.95 -12.19 -6.47
N ASP A 21 -11.04 -12.34 -5.71
CA ASP A 21 -11.38 -13.55 -4.95
C ASP A 21 -12.79 -14.07 -5.25
N PRO A 22 -13.11 -14.46 -6.49
CA PRO A 22 -14.45 -14.92 -6.86
C PRO A 22 -14.88 -16.16 -6.05
N ASN A 23 -13.93 -16.90 -5.50
CA ASN A 23 -14.19 -18.10 -4.70
C ASN A 23 -14.21 -17.83 -3.19
N ARG A 24 -13.98 -16.61 -2.75
CA ARG A 24 -13.93 -16.17 -1.35
C ARG A 24 -12.97 -16.99 -0.48
N ARG A 25 -11.77 -17.28 -1.02
CA ARG A 25 -10.76 -18.13 -0.36
C ARG A 25 -9.58 -17.35 0.17
N LEU A 26 -9.28 -16.17 -0.40
CA LEU A 26 -8.02 -15.46 -0.11
C LEU A 26 -7.85 -15.15 1.38
N ALA A 27 -8.90 -14.73 2.08
CA ALA A 27 -8.82 -14.46 3.51
C ALA A 27 -8.55 -15.73 4.34
N ALA A 28 -9.14 -16.87 3.98
CA ALA A 28 -8.90 -18.14 4.65
C ALA A 28 -7.47 -18.66 4.36
N ASP A 29 -7.03 -18.55 3.10
CA ASP A 29 -5.69 -18.95 2.70
C ASP A 29 -4.62 -18.01 3.29
N ALA A 30 -4.91 -16.71 3.43
CA ALA A 30 -4.05 -15.77 4.14
C ALA A 30 -3.79 -16.21 5.59
N ARG A 31 -4.86 -16.56 6.33
CA ARG A 31 -4.72 -17.06 7.70
C ARG A 31 -3.94 -18.36 7.78
N LYS A 32 -4.10 -19.25 6.79
CA LYS A 32 -3.30 -20.49 6.72
C LYS A 32 -1.83 -20.20 6.45
N ILE A 33 -1.53 -19.28 5.51
CA ILE A 33 -0.16 -18.82 5.27
C ILE A 33 0.43 -18.26 6.57
N TRP A 34 -0.34 -17.42 7.28
CA TRP A 34 0.11 -16.85 8.56
C TRP A 34 0.45 -17.93 9.58
N ALA A 35 -0.38 -18.93 9.75
CA ALA A 35 -0.14 -20.02 10.69
C ALA A 35 1.16 -20.81 10.41
N ILE A 36 1.64 -20.78 9.16
CA ILE A 36 2.92 -21.42 8.76
C ILE A 36 4.11 -20.49 9.00
N ILE A 37 3.93 -19.18 8.74
CA ILE A 37 5.02 -18.18 8.83
C ILE A 37 5.02 -17.40 10.16
N GLU A 38 4.06 -17.64 11.04
CA GLU A 38 3.97 -16.94 12.34
C GLU A 38 5.24 -17.17 13.15
N GLY A 39 5.85 -16.08 13.59
CA GLY A 39 7.14 -16.11 14.29
C GLY A 39 8.37 -16.07 13.37
N ASP A 40 8.21 -16.21 12.05
CA ASP A 40 9.27 -15.96 11.08
C ASP A 40 9.33 -14.47 10.72
N SER A 41 10.39 -13.80 11.14
CA SER A 41 10.62 -12.38 10.79
C SER A 41 11.23 -12.19 9.40
N ALA A 42 11.63 -13.27 8.72
CA ALA A 42 12.35 -13.19 7.44
C ALA A 42 11.56 -12.46 6.34
N PRO A 43 10.23 -12.66 6.15
CA PRO A 43 9.48 -11.93 5.15
C PRO A 43 9.43 -10.41 5.41
N ALA A 44 9.19 -10.01 6.65
CA ALA A 44 9.20 -8.60 7.03
C ALA A 44 10.59 -7.98 6.88
N HIS A 45 11.62 -8.72 7.25
CA HIS A 45 13.01 -8.31 7.08
C HIS A 45 13.38 -8.17 5.60
N ALA A 46 12.98 -9.11 4.75
CA ALA A 46 13.19 -9.03 3.30
C ALA A 46 12.54 -7.78 2.72
N PHE A 47 11.26 -7.52 3.03
CA PHE A 47 10.59 -6.29 2.62
C PHE A 47 11.37 -5.05 3.06
N TYR A 48 11.65 -4.95 4.36
CA TYR A 48 12.33 -3.79 4.94
C TYR A 48 13.69 -3.54 4.29
N SER A 49 14.51 -4.57 4.14
CA SER A 49 15.85 -4.44 3.57
C SER A 49 15.84 -3.95 2.12
N TYR A 50 14.95 -4.51 1.28
CA TYR A 50 14.81 -4.03 -0.10
C TYR A 50 14.21 -2.63 -0.18
N TYR A 51 13.20 -2.32 0.64
CA TYR A 51 12.59 -1.00 0.68
C TYR A 51 13.59 0.10 1.03
N ILE A 52 14.46 -0.14 2.02
CA ILE A 52 15.52 0.79 2.42
C ILE A 52 16.60 0.90 1.33
N SER A 53 17.10 -0.22 0.81
CA SER A 53 18.21 -0.22 -0.15
C SER A 53 17.85 0.40 -1.50
N LEU A 54 16.57 0.37 -1.89
CA LEU A 54 16.09 0.94 -3.14
C LEU A 54 15.61 2.40 -3.04
N SER A 55 15.69 2.99 -1.84
CA SER A 55 15.09 4.29 -1.55
C SER A 55 16.06 5.10 -0.73
N ASP A 56 17.06 5.54 -0.84
CA ASP A 56 17.99 6.38 -0.02
C ASP A 56 17.53 6.72 1.42
N LEU A 57 16.56 5.94 1.95
CA LEU A 57 15.96 6.16 3.27
C LEU A 57 16.94 5.92 4.41
N GLU A 58 17.89 5.01 4.22
CA GLU A 58 18.91 4.72 5.21
C GLU A 58 19.75 5.96 5.56
N THR A 59 19.99 6.82 4.57
CA THR A 59 20.73 8.07 4.76
C THR A 59 19.83 9.25 5.12
N ALA A 60 18.54 9.17 4.78
CA ALA A 60 17.57 10.27 4.97
C ALA A 60 16.86 10.22 6.33
N LEU A 61 16.79 9.05 6.97
CA LEU A 61 16.07 8.86 8.22
C LEU A 61 17.01 8.69 9.41
N SER A 62 16.54 9.15 10.59
CA SER A 62 17.21 8.86 11.84
C SER A 62 17.07 7.39 12.22
N GLU A 63 17.97 6.88 13.07
CA GLU A 63 17.90 5.50 13.58
C GLU A 63 16.56 5.19 14.25
N SER A 64 16.00 6.14 15.02
CA SER A 64 14.68 5.98 15.63
C SER A 64 13.57 5.85 14.58
N SER A 65 13.65 6.60 13.48
CA SER A 65 12.68 6.51 12.37
C SER A 65 12.81 5.19 11.60
N LEU A 66 14.02 4.71 11.39
CA LEU A 66 14.28 3.40 10.79
C LEU A 66 13.74 2.25 11.64
N ASN A 67 13.92 2.34 12.96
CA ASN A 67 13.34 1.35 13.88
C ASN A 67 11.80 1.37 13.88
N ALA A 68 11.20 2.56 13.86
CA ALA A 68 9.75 2.70 13.74
C ALA A 68 9.23 2.10 12.41
N LEU A 69 9.92 2.35 11.30
CA LEU A 69 9.58 1.79 10.00
C LEU A 69 9.66 0.24 10.02
N ARG A 70 10.65 -0.34 10.69
CA ARG A 70 10.76 -1.79 10.84
C ARG A 70 9.56 -2.37 11.59
N ILE A 71 9.17 -1.76 12.70
CA ILE A 71 8.00 -2.17 13.50
C ILE A 71 6.71 -2.08 12.67
N GLU A 72 6.54 -0.99 11.91
CA GLU A 72 5.38 -0.83 11.03
C GLU A 72 5.37 -1.86 9.87
N THR A 73 6.55 -2.26 9.36
CA THR A 73 6.66 -3.32 8.36
C THR A 73 6.19 -4.67 8.92
N GLU A 74 6.61 -5.02 10.14
CA GLU A 74 6.17 -6.24 10.81
C GLU A 74 4.64 -6.23 11.05
N ARG A 75 4.11 -5.08 11.49
CA ARG A 75 2.67 -4.87 11.65
C ARG A 75 1.91 -5.01 10.33
N TYR A 76 2.42 -4.40 9.26
CA TYR A 76 1.87 -4.48 7.93
C TYR A 76 1.76 -5.95 7.45
N MET A 77 2.84 -6.72 7.56
CA MET A 77 2.85 -8.13 7.19
C MET A 77 1.84 -8.93 8.01
N ARG A 78 1.77 -8.71 9.31
CA ARG A 78 0.76 -9.37 10.15
C ARG A 78 -0.66 -9.05 9.68
N LEU A 79 -1.01 -7.77 9.49
CA LEU A 79 -2.35 -7.36 9.05
C LEU A 79 -2.72 -7.96 7.69
N LYS A 80 -1.76 -8.03 6.76
CA LYS A 80 -1.96 -8.66 5.46
C LYS A 80 -2.48 -10.09 5.56
N PHE A 81 -2.00 -10.87 6.51
CA PHE A 81 -2.36 -12.28 6.61
C PHE A 81 -3.46 -12.56 7.64
N THR A 82 -3.62 -11.72 8.67
CA THR A 82 -4.62 -11.94 9.72
C THR A 82 -5.93 -11.19 9.49
N ALA A 83 -5.90 -10.09 8.74
CA ALA A 83 -7.01 -9.16 8.54
C ALA A 83 -7.18 -8.75 7.06
N PHE A 84 -6.87 -9.67 6.11
CA PHE A 84 -6.83 -9.41 4.68
C PHE A 84 -8.16 -8.89 4.10
N ASP A 85 -9.28 -9.35 4.63
CA ASP A 85 -10.64 -8.96 4.26
C ASP A 85 -11.19 -7.80 5.13
N GLU A 86 -10.34 -7.15 5.92
CA GLU A 86 -10.73 -6.09 6.84
C GLU A 86 -10.19 -4.71 6.41
N ARG A 87 -10.93 -3.68 6.78
CA ARG A 87 -10.52 -2.29 6.56
C ARG A 87 -9.13 -1.97 7.16
N ALA A 88 -8.75 -2.65 8.23
CA ALA A 88 -7.46 -2.43 8.89
C ALA A 88 -6.27 -2.73 7.98
N TRP A 89 -6.37 -3.78 7.14
CA TRP A 89 -5.33 -4.07 6.15
C TRP A 89 -5.32 -3.03 5.03
N ALA A 90 -6.50 -2.67 4.47
CA ALA A 90 -6.58 -1.65 3.42
C ALA A 90 -5.99 -0.30 3.89
N GLU A 91 -6.27 0.10 5.11
CA GLU A 91 -5.70 1.31 5.70
C GLU A 91 -4.18 1.18 5.88
N SER A 92 -3.67 0.01 6.23
CA SER A 92 -2.22 -0.25 6.33
C SER A 92 -1.53 -0.13 4.95
N VAL A 93 -2.16 -0.60 3.87
CA VAL A 93 -1.68 -0.39 2.49
C VAL A 93 -1.64 1.10 2.16
N ARG A 94 -2.68 1.84 2.49
CA ARG A 94 -2.74 3.29 2.29
C ARG A 94 -1.62 4.02 3.04
N GLN A 95 -1.39 3.67 4.31
CA GLN A 95 -0.32 4.27 5.11
C GLN A 95 1.07 3.99 4.53
N CYS A 96 1.30 2.80 3.98
CA CYS A 96 2.54 2.48 3.26
C CYS A 96 2.75 3.41 2.06
N VAL A 97 1.72 3.66 1.26
CA VAL A 97 1.76 4.59 0.12
C VAL A 97 2.02 6.03 0.57
N LEU A 98 1.34 6.50 1.62
CA LEU A 98 1.53 7.84 2.15
C LEU A 98 2.95 8.05 2.70
N HIS A 99 3.50 7.06 3.39
CA HIS A 99 4.88 7.07 3.87
C HIS A 99 5.87 7.17 2.69
N ALA A 100 5.69 6.33 1.68
CA ALA A 100 6.53 6.33 0.50
C ALA A 100 6.50 7.69 -0.22
N ARG A 101 5.31 8.27 -0.38
CA ARG A 101 5.13 9.60 -1.00
C ARG A 101 5.85 10.70 -0.20
N LYS A 102 5.68 10.70 1.12
CA LYS A 102 6.34 11.67 2.02
C LYS A 102 7.86 11.68 1.85
N HIS A 103 8.43 10.54 1.56
CA HIS A 103 9.88 10.34 1.42
C HIS A 103 10.33 10.19 -0.03
N ASN A 104 9.46 10.50 -1.03
CA ASN A 104 9.74 10.38 -2.46
C ASN A 104 10.20 8.97 -2.90
N VAL A 105 9.73 7.93 -2.21
CA VAL A 105 10.00 6.54 -2.58
C VAL A 105 9.10 6.16 -3.75
N PRO A 106 9.65 5.73 -4.89
CA PRO A 106 8.84 5.34 -6.03
C PRO A 106 8.08 4.04 -5.78
N LEU A 107 6.87 3.91 -6.35
CA LEU A 107 6.05 2.71 -6.23
C LEU A 107 6.82 1.43 -6.58
N ARG A 108 7.69 1.49 -7.61
CA ARG A 108 8.52 0.34 -8.01
C ARG A 108 9.34 -0.23 -6.86
N SER A 109 9.86 0.63 -5.97
CA SER A 109 10.68 0.18 -4.82
C SER A 109 9.83 -0.59 -3.82
N ILE A 110 8.58 -0.15 -3.58
CA ILE A 110 7.63 -0.88 -2.74
C ILE A 110 7.30 -2.24 -3.36
N LEU A 111 7.01 -2.27 -4.67
CA LEU A 111 6.65 -3.51 -5.36
C LEU A 111 7.80 -4.52 -5.39
N VAL A 112 9.05 -4.08 -5.58
CA VAL A 112 10.22 -4.96 -5.50
C VAL A 112 10.41 -5.50 -4.08
N ALA A 113 10.23 -4.66 -3.05
CA ALA A 113 10.28 -5.09 -1.66
C ALA A 113 9.18 -6.13 -1.33
N LEU A 114 7.97 -5.93 -1.86
CA LEU A 114 6.88 -6.92 -1.75
C LEU A 114 7.21 -8.23 -2.44
N CYS A 115 7.80 -8.19 -3.64
CA CYS A 115 8.25 -9.41 -4.32
C CYS A 115 9.25 -10.19 -3.47
N ALA A 116 10.25 -9.53 -2.89
CA ALA A 116 11.24 -10.19 -2.02
C ALA A 116 10.60 -10.84 -0.79
N ALA A 117 9.62 -10.16 -0.15
CA ALA A 117 8.87 -10.75 0.95
C ALA A 117 8.04 -11.95 0.51
N HIS A 118 7.37 -11.89 -0.65
CA HIS A 118 6.58 -12.99 -1.20
C HIS A 118 7.43 -14.19 -1.58
N GLU A 119 8.64 -13.97 -2.14
CA GLU A 119 9.61 -15.04 -2.43
C GLU A 119 10.01 -15.76 -1.14
N THR A 120 10.34 -15.01 -0.09
CA THR A 120 10.67 -15.57 1.23
C THR A 120 9.53 -16.39 1.79
N ILE A 121 8.27 -15.88 1.72
CA ILE A 121 7.08 -16.62 2.15
C ILE A 121 6.90 -17.89 1.34
N ALA A 122 7.05 -17.80 0.01
CA ALA A 122 6.89 -18.95 -0.87
C ALA A 122 7.90 -20.05 -0.56
N ASP A 123 9.13 -19.69 -0.24
CA ASP A 123 10.17 -20.66 0.14
C ASP A 123 9.87 -21.30 1.49
N THR A 124 9.40 -20.51 2.47
CA THR A 124 8.94 -21.03 3.76
C THR A 124 7.76 -22.01 3.60
N LEU A 125 6.77 -21.67 2.76
CA LEU A 125 5.63 -22.55 2.47
C LEU A 125 6.09 -23.89 1.84
N ARG A 126 6.96 -23.82 0.83
CA ARG A 126 7.51 -25.02 0.16
C ARG A 126 8.28 -25.92 1.13
N ALA A 127 9.09 -25.30 2.02
CA ALA A 127 9.87 -26.06 2.99
C ALA A 127 8.98 -26.76 4.02
N ASN A 128 8.01 -26.06 4.57
CA ASN A 128 7.15 -26.59 5.64
C ASN A 128 6.15 -27.65 5.13
N ILE A 129 5.49 -27.40 3.99
CA ILE A 129 4.46 -28.31 3.49
C ILE A 129 5.10 -29.61 2.94
N ARG A 130 6.24 -29.53 2.25
CA ARG A 130 6.96 -30.71 1.76
C ARG A 130 7.52 -31.59 2.87
N SER A 131 7.95 -30.99 4.00
CA SER A 131 8.49 -31.73 5.12
C SER A 131 7.47 -32.57 5.88
N GLU A 132 6.17 -32.24 5.75
CA GLU A 132 5.08 -32.89 6.50
C GLU A 132 4.46 -34.10 5.77
N GLU A 133 4.99 -34.53 4.61
CA GLU A 133 4.37 -35.58 3.74
C GLU A 133 2.88 -35.28 3.38
N ARG A 134 2.42 -34.05 3.60
CA ARG A 134 1.01 -33.62 3.51
C ARG A 134 0.59 -33.03 2.17
N ASP A 135 1.49 -32.92 1.19
CA ASP A 135 1.15 -32.28 -0.11
C ASP A 135 0.34 -33.21 -1.04
N SER A 136 -0.41 -34.15 -0.46
CA SER A 136 -1.25 -35.08 -1.24
C SER A 136 -2.36 -34.37 -2.05
N ASP A 137 -2.73 -33.13 -1.69
CA ASP A 137 -3.89 -32.42 -2.25
C ASP A 137 -3.55 -31.11 -2.97
N GLY A 138 -2.26 -30.85 -3.28
CA GLY A 138 -1.84 -29.62 -3.94
C GLY A 138 -2.05 -28.35 -3.07
N GLU A 139 -2.00 -28.49 -1.75
CA GLU A 139 -2.22 -27.36 -0.83
C GLU A 139 -1.13 -26.28 -0.97
N CYS A 140 0.13 -26.71 -1.17
CA CYS A 140 1.23 -25.80 -1.41
C CYS A 140 0.98 -24.91 -2.64
N ASP A 141 0.65 -25.52 -3.77
CA ASP A 141 0.38 -24.79 -5.01
C ASP A 141 -0.82 -23.84 -4.87
N ARG A 142 -1.85 -24.26 -4.16
CA ARG A 142 -3.02 -23.43 -3.88
C ARG A 142 -2.66 -22.21 -3.03
N LEU A 143 -1.88 -22.36 -1.96
CA LEU A 143 -1.45 -21.26 -1.11
C LEU A 143 -0.52 -20.31 -1.86
N LEU A 144 0.37 -20.81 -2.72
CA LEU A 144 1.22 -20.00 -3.59
C LEU A 144 0.39 -19.20 -4.61
N GLN A 145 -0.66 -19.79 -5.19
CA GLN A 145 -1.59 -19.07 -6.06
C GLN A 145 -2.33 -17.97 -5.30
N SER A 146 -2.78 -18.25 -4.09
CA SER A 146 -3.45 -17.26 -3.24
C SER A 146 -2.49 -16.12 -2.87
N LEU A 147 -1.25 -16.42 -2.50
CA LEU A 147 -0.20 -15.43 -2.22
C LEU A 147 0.02 -14.51 -3.44
N SER A 148 0.09 -15.08 -4.64
CA SER A 148 0.24 -14.30 -5.88
C SER A 148 -0.95 -13.37 -6.14
N ARG A 149 -2.18 -13.86 -5.95
CA ARG A 149 -3.40 -13.03 -6.09
C ARG A 149 -3.47 -11.92 -5.04
N MET A 150 -3.10 -12.21 -3.80
CA MET A 150 -3.00 -11.20 -2.75
C MET A 150 -2.01 -10.11 -3.13
N GLY A 151 -0.85 -10.47 -3.69
CA GLY A 151 0.14 -9.51 -4.16
C GLY A 151 -0.36 -8.63 -5.32
N LEU A 152 -1.14 -9.20 -6.25
CA LEU A 152 -1.73 -8.43 -7.34
C LEU A 152 -2.79 -7.44 -6.83
N LEU A 153 -3.68 -7.88 -5.93
CA LEU A 153 -4.67 -6.98 -5.31
C LEU A 153 -3.98 -5.85 -4.53
N GLU A 154 -2.95 -6.17 -3.77
CA GLU A 154 -2.17 -5.20 -3.01
C GLU A 154 -1.50 -4.16 -3.93
N ALA A 155 -0.91 -4.59 -5.03
CA ALA A 155 -0.30 -3.71 -6.03
C ALA A 155 -1.35 -2.81 -6.71
N GLU A 156 -2.53 -3.34 -7.03
CA GLU A 156 -3.65 -2.59 -7.58
C GLU A 156 -4.15 -1.53 -6.60
N MET A 157 -4.33 -1.89 -5.32
CA MET A 157 -4.73 -0.95 -4.27
C MET A 157 -3.71 0.16 -4.07
N MET A 158 -2.41 -0.15 -4.07
CA MET A 158 -1.36 0.85 -3.98
C MET A 158 -1.41 1.84 -5.15
N GLY A 159 -1.59 1.33 -6.37
CA GLY A 159 -1.76 2.15 -7.57
C GLY A 159 -2.96 3.09 -7.46
N GLY A 160 -4.08 2.57 -7.00
CA GLY A 160 -5.31 3.33 -6.77
C GLY A 160 -5.14 4.43 -5.71
N PHE A 161 -4.51 4.13 -4.59
CA PHE A 161 -4.23 5.15 -3.55
C PHE A 161 -3.28 6.24 -4.06
N ILE A 162 -2.27 5.89 -4.86
CA ILE A 162 -1.39 6.90 -5.49
C ILE A 162 -2.19 7.79 -6.44
N ALA A 163 -3.06 7.22 -7.24
CA ALA A 163 -3.90 7.99 -8.18
C ALA A 163 -4.85 8.94 -7.42
N GLU A 164 -5.48 8.48 -6.34
CA GLU A 164 -6.33 9.29 -5.47
C GLU A 164 -5.56 10.48 -4.87
N GLU A 165 -4.40 10.22 -4.28
CA GLU A 165 -3.56 11.25 -3.68
C GLU A 165 -3.08 12.28 -4.71
N ASN A 166 -2.74 11.85 -5.94
CA ASN A 166 -2.35 12.77 -7.01
C ASN A 166 -3.53 13.65 -7.45
N ALA A 167 -4.73 13.08 -7.58
CA ALA A 167 -5.94 13.84 -7.91
C ALA A 167 -6.26 14.88 -6.83
N GLN A 168 -6.16 14.54 -5.55
CA GLN A 168 -6.37 15.46 -4.44
C GLN A 168 -5.35 16.61 -4.44
N ALA A 169 -4.06 16.29 -4.69
CA ALA A 169 -3.02 17.31 -4.79
C ALA A 169 -3.26 18.28 -5.97
N GLU A 170 -3.74 17.77 -7.11
CA GLU A 170 -4.07 18.61 -8.27
C GLU A 170 -5.24 19.55 -7.98
N ILE A 171 -6.29 19.05 -7.33
CA ILE A 171 -7.43 19.88 -6.89
C ILE A 171 -6.97 20.99 -5.93
N ALA A 172 -6.15 20.64 -4.94
CA ALA A 172 -5.61 21.61 -3.98
C ALA A 172 -4.76 22.70 -4.67
N ASN A 173 -3.92 22.30 -5.63
CA ASN A 173 -3.11 23.23 -6.42
C ASN A 173 -3.98 24.18 -7.26
N ARG A 174 -5.00 23.64 -7.97
CA ARG A 174 -5.92 24.48 -8.76
C ARG A 174 -6.64 25.52 -7.88
N LYS A 175 -7.11 25.09 -6.71
CA LYS A 175 -7.75 26.01 -5.74
C LYS A 175 -6.78 27.09 -5.30
N HIS A 176 -5.55 26.73 -4.94
CA HIS A 176 -4.52 27.69 -4.52
C HIS A 176 -4.24 28.73 -5.61
N TYR A 177 -4.10 28.33 -6.87
CA TYR A 177 -3.90 29.25 -7.98
C TYR A 177 -5.12 30.16 -8.22
N SER A 178 -6.35 29.64 -8.10
CA SER A 178 -7.58 30.45 -8.19
C SER A 178 -7.62 31.53 -7.11
N ASP A 179 -7.32 31.16 -5.87
CA ASP A 179 -7.30 32.10 -4.72
C ASP A 179 -6.25 33.21 -4.91
N ILE A 180 -5.05 32.87 -5.44
CA ILE A 180 -4.03 33.87 -5.76
C ILE A 180 -4.51 34.83 -6.86
N PHE A 181 -5.12 34.28 -7.92
CA PHE A 181 -5.61 35.06 -9.04
C PHE A 181 -6.71 36.02 -8.62
N GLU A 182 -7.68 35.56 -7.82
CA GLU A 182 -8.77 36.39 -7.29
C GLU A 182 -8.22 37.55 -6.40
N LYS A 183 -7.26 37.24 -5.53
CA LYS A 183 -6.63 38.28 -4.67
C LYS A 183 -5.91 39.34 -5.51
N ARG A 184 -5.24 38.93 -6.59
CA ARG A 184 -4.51 39.84 -7.47
C ARG A 184 -5.46 40.75 -8.22
N ILE A 185 -6.56 40.22 -8.78
CA ILE A 185 -7.60 41.04 -9.45
C ILE A 185 -8.24 42.01 -8.48
N ALA A 186 -8.61 41.56 -7.28
CA ALA A 186 -9.20 42.43 -6.27
C ALA A 186 -8.26 43.60 -5.90
N GLY A 187 -6.96 43.33 -5.78
CA GLY A 187 -5.95 44.39 -5.52
C GLY A 187 -5.81 45.38 -6.66
N GLU A 188 -5.80 44.95 -7.92
CA GLU A 188 -5.73 45.81 -9.10
C GLU A 188 -6.98 46.70 -9.25
N VAL A 189 -8.16 46.15 -8.91
CA VAL A 189 -9.42 46.92 -8.92
C VAL A 189 -9.46 47.99 -7.82
N ASP A 190 -8.98 47.69 -6.62
CA ASP A 190 -8.90 48.63 -5.50
C ASP A 190 -7.94 49.77 -5.83
N ASP A 191 -6.80 49.49 -6.44
CA ASP A 191 -5.83 50.51 -6.86
C ASP A 191 -6.40 51.40 -7.98
N ALA A 192 -7.10 50.83 -8.96
CA ALA A 192 -7.74 51.56 -10.05
C ALA A 192 -8.86 52.51 -9.53
N THR A 193 -9.58 52.12 -8.48
CA THR A 193 -10.63 52.94 -7.86
C THR A 193 -10.07 54.04 -6.97
N ARG A 194 -8.83 53.97 -6.51
CA ARG A 194 -8.16 55.06 -5.71
C ARG A 194 -7.59 56.19 -6.55
N PHE A 195 -7.34 55.99 -7.82
CA PHE A 195 -6.71 56.93 -8.75
C PHE A 195 -7.66 57.52 -9.79
N GLY A 196 -8.93 57.19 -9.77
CA GLY A 196 -10.00 57.79 -10.59
C GLY A 196 -10.89 58.72 -9.79
#